data_a57f0c8daf5ec00538c448027d8c2c75
#
_entry.id   a57f0c8daf5ec00538c448027d8c2c75
#
_cell.length_a   1.000
_cell.length_b   1.000
_cell.length_c   1.000
_cell.angle_alpha   90.00
_cell.angle_beta   90.00
_cell.angle_gamma   90.00
#
_symmetry.space_group_name_H-M   'P 1'
#
loop_
_entity.id
_entity.type
_entity.pdbx_description
1 polymer ?
#
loop_
_entity_poly.entity_id
_entity_poly.type
_entity_poly.pdbx_seq_one_letter_code
_entity_poly.pdbx_strand_id
1 'polypeptide(L)'
;MDVYPQSAAGVPFSASVLACKGDPIANLQEDLAAEQKARATYEKLIDLCADDPDVIDPLKFLREREVVHFQRFGEALRGVQDKLAQRKFYMNNNIQNNCGCGR
;
A
#
# COMPACT_ATOMS: atom_id res chain seq x y z
N MET A 1 -20.05 -28.41 -0.57
CA MET A 1 -20.33 -26.96 -0.37
C MET A 1 -19.09 -26.20 -0.80
N ASP A 2 -19.20 -25.40 -1.81
CA ASP A 2 -18.08 -24.61 -2.30
C ASP A 2 -17.92 -23.36 -1.43
N VAL A 3 -16.65 -23.00 -1.17
CA VAL A 3 -16.30 -21.81 -0.41
C VAL A 3 -15.89 -20.70 -1.38
N TYR A 4 -16.66 -19.64 -1.43
CA TYR A 4 -16.35 -18.46 -2.25
C TYR A 4 -15.79 -17.33 -1.40
N PRO A 5 -14.85 -16.51 -1.94
CA PRO A 5 -14.36 -15.31 -1.25
C PRO A 5 -15.53 -14.36 -0.97
N GLN A 6 -15.66 -13.97 0.30
CA GLN A 6 -16.70 -13.03 0.74
C GLN A 6 -16.25 -12.26 1.97
N SER A 7 -16.89 -11.10 2.21
CA SER A 7 -16.67 -10.33 3.43
C SER A 7 -17.29 -11.02 4.65
N ALA A 8 -16.96 -10.53 5.85
CA ALA A 8 -17.59 -11.00 7.09
C ALA A 8 -19.12 -10.83 7.10
N ALA A 9 -19.65 -9.87 6.35
CA ALA A 9 -21.09 -9.65 6.18
C ALA A 9 -21.73 -10.52 5.09
N GLY A 10 -20.98 -11.44 4.49
CA GLY A 10 -21.49 -12.35 3.45
C GLY A 10 -21.57 -11.74 2.05
N VAL A 11 -20.98 -10.57 1.81
CA VAL A 11 -20.95 -9.94 0.49
C VAL A 11 -19.89 -10.64 -0.38
N PRO A 12 -20.26 -11.18 -1.55
CA PRO A 12 -19.31 -11.83 -2.44
C PRO A 12 -18.21 -10.87 -2.93
N PHE A 13 -17.02 -11.41 -3.17
CA PHE A 13 -15.93 -10.62 -3.77
C PHE A 13 -16.35 -10.10 -5.16
N SER A 14 -16.10 -8.82 -5.39
CA SER A 14 -16.30 -8.19 -6.69
C SER A 14 -15.16 -7.20 -6.95
N ALA A 15 -14.65 -7.20 -8.19
CA ALA A 15 -13.63 -6.25 -8.60
C ALA A 15 -14.09 -4.78 -8.50
N SER A 16 -15.41 -4.54 -8.49
CA SER A 16 -15.99 -3.19 -8.35
C SER A 16 -15.68 -2.52 -7.00
N VAL A 17 -15.30 -3.30 -5.96
CA VAL A 17 -14.94 -2.76 -4.64
C VAL A 17 -13.45 -2.42 -4.51
N LEU A 18 -12.64 -2.70 -5.53
CA LEU A 18 -11.23 -2.35 -5.51
C LEU A 18 -11.06 -0.83 -5.61
N ALA A 19 -10.42 -0.26 -4.59
CA ALA A 19 -10.16 1.18 -4.51
C ALA A 19 -8.93 1.55 -5.34
N CYS A 20 -9.06 1.55 -6.67
CA CYS A 20 -8.01 1.98 -7.58
C CYS A 20 -8.34 3.34 -8.17
N LYS A 21 -7.47 4.33 -7.96
CA LYS A 21 -7.69 5.71 -8.41
C LYS A 21 -6.96 6.04 -9.72
N GLY A 22 -6.17 5.12 -10.29
CA GLY A 22 -5.33 5.40 -11.44
C GLY A 22 -4.14 6.33 -11.13
N ASP A 23 -3.95 6.67 -9.87
CA ASP A 23 -2.82 7.47 -9.39
C ASP A 23 -1.93 6.57 -8.51
N PRO A 24 -0.69 6.26 -8.93
CA PRO A 24 0.18 5.37 -8.19
C PRO A 24 0.57 5.93 -6.80
N ILE A 25 0.66 7.25 -6.63
CA ILE A 25 0.96 7.86 -5.33
C ILE A 25 -0.22 7.66 -4.37
N ALA A 26 -1.44 7.95 -4.82
CA ALA A 26 -2.65 7.75 -4.01
C ALA A 26 -2.83 6.28 -3.62
N ASN A 27 -2.64 5.36 -4.56
CA ASN A 27 -2.75 3.92 -4.31
C ASN A 27 -1.71 3.44 -3.29
N LEU A 28 -0.45 3.88 -3.41
CA LEU A 28 0.62 3.52 -2.46
C LEU A 28 0.40 4.11 -1.06
N GLN A 29 -0.17 5.30 -0.95
CA GLN A 29 -0.54 5.89 0.35
C GLN A 29 -1.66 5.07 1.02
N GLU A 30 -2.64 4.60 0.28
CA GLU A 30 -3.68 3.71 0.81
C GLU A 30 -3.10 2.35 1.22
N ASP A 31 -2.16 1.79 0.46
CA ASP A 31 -1.46 0.56 0.82
C ASP A 31 -0.71 0.70 2.15
N LEU A 32 0.02 1.81 2.34
CA LEU A 32 0.70 2.11 3.60
C LEU A 32 -0.28 2.20 4.78
N ALA A 33 -1.42 2.85 4.58
CA ALA A 33 -2.45 2.95 5.60
C ALA A 33 -3.07 1.59 5.91
N ALA A 34 -3.28 0.74 4.91
CA ALA A 34 -3.82 -0.61 5.07
C ALA A 34 -2.87 -1.51 5.88
N GLU A 35 -1.55 -1.47 5.61
CA GLU A 35 -0.54 -2.22 6.36
C GLU A 35 -0.49 -1.77 7.83
N GLN A 36 -0.59 -0.47 8.09
CA GLN A 36 -0.62 0.05 9.46
C GLN A 36 -1.89 -0.38 10.20
N LYS A 37 -3.04 -0.41 9.54
CA LYS A 37 -4.30 -0.92 10.13
C LYS A 37 -4.20 -2.40 10.45
N ALA A 38 -3.63 -3.20 9.55
CA ALA A 38 -3.42 -4.62 9.78
C ALA A 38 -2.52 -4.87 10.99
N ARG A 39 -1.42 -4.15 11.10
CA ARG A 39 -0.52 -4.23 12.25
C ARG A 39 -1.23 -3.91 13.56
N ALA A 40 -2.00 -2.85 13.61
CA ALA A 40 -2.78 -2.48 14.80
C ALA A 40 -3.81 -3.56 15.17
N THR A 41 -4.41 -4.20 14.16
CA THR A 41 -5.35 -5.32 14.37
C THR A 41 -4.63 -6.54 14.95
N TYR A 42 -3.47 -6.91 14.44
CA TYR A 42 -2.69 -8.02 15.01
C TYR A 42 -2.26 -7.76 16.44
N GLU A 43 -1.86 -6.54 16.79
CA GLU A 43 -1.53 -6.18 18.17
C GLU A 43 -2.71 -6.40 19.13
N LYS A 44 -3.92 -5.98 18.74
CA LYS A 44 -5.13 -6.21 19.52
C LYS A 44 -5.49 -7.70 19.66
N LEU A 45 -5.35 -8.47 18.58
CA LEU A 45 -5.60 -9.91 18.60
C LEU A 45 -4.60 -10.64 19.51
N ILE A 46 -3.34 -10.25 19.51
CA ILE A 46 -2.31 -10.79 20.41
C ILE A 46 -2.69 -10.53 21.87
N ASP A 47 -3.14 -9.33 22.19
CA ASP A 47 -3.57 -8.98 23.55
C ASP A 47 -4.80 -9.80 23.98
N LEU A 48 -5.76 -9.99 23.09
CA LEU A 48 -6.97 -10.78 23.35
C LEU A 48 -6.68 -12.27 23.54
N CYS A 49 -5.66 -12.80 22.89
CA CYS A 49 -5.28 -14.21 22.93
C CYS A 49 -4.06 -14.46 23.83
N ALA A 50 -3.80 -13.59 24.81
CA ALA A 50 -2.57 -13.61 25.63
C ALA A 50 -2.30 -14.96 26.31
N ASP A 51 -3.34 -15.74 26.58
CA ASP A 51 -3.25 -17.04 27.28
C ASP A 51 -3.07 -18.23 26.31
N ASP A 52 -3.02 -18.01 25.01
CA ASP A 52 -2.91 -19.08 24.00
C ASP A 52 -1.67 -18.91 23.11
N PRO A 53 -0.54 -19.56 23.48
CA PRO A 53 0.71 -19.47 22.70
C PRO A 53 0.59 -19.98 21.27
N ASP A 54 -0.24 -20.98 21.00
CA ASP A 54 -0.43 -21.56 19.69
C ASP A 54 -1.08 -20.58 18.71
N VAL A 55 -1.87 -19.65 19.22
CA VAL A 55 -2.48 -18.56 18.44
C VAL A 55 -1.57 -17.34 18.37
N ILE A 56 -0.91 -16.99 19.48
CA ILE A 56 -0.08 -15.78 19.57
C ILE A 56 1.14 -15.85 18.63
N ASP A 57 1.84 -16.96 18.56
CA ASP A 57 3.08 -17.06 17.80
C ASP A 57 2.86 -16.82 16.31
N PRO A 58 1.88 -17.42 15.63
CA PRO A 58 1.54 -17.05 14.25
C PRO A 58 1.13 -15.58 14.09
N LEU A 59 0.39 -15.01 15.04
CA LEU A 59 -0.02 -13.60 14.98
C LEU A 59 1.17 -12.65 15.10
N LYS A 60 2.14 -12.94 15.95
CA LYS A 60 3.39 -12.17 16.05
C LYS A 60 4.17 -12.21 14.75
N PHE A 61 4.26 -13.36 14.11
CA PHE A 61 4.90 -13.51 12.81
C PHE A 61 4.21 -12.65 11.76
N LEU A 62 2.88 -12.68 11.67
CA LEU A 62 2.11 -11.86 10.74
C LEU A 62 2.29 -10.36 11.02
N ARG A 63 2.30 -9.95 12.27
CA ARG A 63 2.57 -8.56 12.66
C ARG A 63 3.94 -8.08 12.16
N GLU A 64 4.98 -8.88 12.29
CA GLU A 64 6.31 -8.53 11.80
C GLU A 64 6.35 -8.45 10.27
N ARG A 65 5.58 -9.27 9.58
CA ARG A 65 5.46 -9.17 8.12
C ARG A 65 4.83 -7.84 7.67
N GLU A 66 3.88 -7.29 8.43
CA GLU A 66 3.29 -5.99 8.11
C GLU A 66 4.32 -4.85 8.20
N VAL A 67 5.31 -4.95 9.06
CA VAL A 67 6.43 -3.99 9.11
C VAL A 67 7.24 -4.02 7.82
N VAL A 68 7.55 -5.22 7.31
CA VAL A 68 8.27 -5.39 6.04
C VAL A 68 7.45 -4.88 4.85
N HIS A 69 6.15 -5.17 4.80
CA HIS A 69 5.26 -4.67 3.76
C HIS A 69 5.18 -3.15 3.76
N PHE A 70 5.01 -2.55 4.92
CA PHE A 70 4.99 -1.09 5.08
C PHE A 70 6.28 -0.47 4.54
N GLN A 71 7.44 -1.02 4.87
CA GLN A 71 8.72 -0.56 4.35
C GLN A 71 8.79 -0.65 2.83
N ARG A 72 8.38 -1.78 2.24
CA ARG A 72 8.40 -1.98 0.78
C ARG A 72 7.47 -1.02 0.04
N PHE A 73 6.28 -0.78 0.54
CA PHE A 73 5.37 0.21 -0.04
C PHE A 73 5.93 1.63 0.11
N GLY A 74 6.57 1.95 1.22
CA GLY A 74 7.26 3.24 1.42
C GLY A 74 8.40 3.46 0.43
N GLU A 75 9.21 2.45 0.18
CA GLU A 75 10.29 2.48 -0.82
C GLU A 75 9.73 2.63 -2.25
N ALA A 76 8.64 1.91 -2.57
CA ALA A 76 7.96 2.04 -3.85
C ALA A 76 7.38 3.43 -4.06
N LEU A 77 6.75 4.01 -3.05
CA LEU A 77 6.23 5.38 -3.08
C LEU A 77 7.34 6.40 -3.37
N ARG A 78 8.46 6.30 -2.66
CA ARG A 78 9.62 7.15 -2.90
C ARG A 78 10.16 7.00 -4.32
N GLY A 79 10.29 5.77 -4.81
CA GLY A 79 10.73 5.50 -6.18
C GLY A 79 9.83 6.12 -7.24
N VAL A 80 8.52 6.08 -7.06
CA VAL A 80 7.54 6.73 -7.95
C VAL A 80 7.67 8.25 -7.91
N GLN A 81 7.78 8.82 -6.71
CA GLN A 81 7.97 10.27 -6.52
C GLN A 81 9.24 10.77 -7.20
N ASP A 82 10.35 10.05 -7.04
CA ASP A 82 11.64 10.40 -7.67
C ASP A 82 11.55 10.35 -9.21
N LYS A 83 10.91 9.32 -9.77
CA LYS A 83 10.70 9.22 -11.22
C LYS A 83 9.83 10.35 -11.77
N LEU A 84 8.77 10.72 -11.07
CA LEU A 84 7.91 11.84 -11.47
C LEU A 84 8.63 13.18 -11.39
N ALA A 85 9.47 13.39 -10.38
CA ALA A 85 10.30 14.59 -10.27
C ALA A 85 11.30 14.69 -11.42
N GLN A 86 11.98 13.61 -11.77
CA GLN A 86 12.89 13.55 -12.94
C GLN A 86 12.17 13.86 -14.24
N ARG A 87 10.99 13.27 -14.45
CA ARG A 87 10.18 13.52 -15.65
C ARG A 87 9.81 15.01 -15.81
N LYS A 88 9.40 15.66 -14.73
CA LYS A 88 9.09 17.09 -14.73
C LYS A 88 10.32 17.94 -15.08
N PHE A 89 11.48 17.58 -14.56
CA PHE A 89 12.73 18.25 -14.85
C PHE A 89 13.07 18.20 -16.34
N TYR A 90 13.01 17.03 -16.97
CA TYR A 90 13.27 16.87 -18.39
C TYR A 90 12.27 17.63 -19.27
N MET A 91 11.00 17.63 -18.91
CA MET A 91 9.98 18.38 -19.65
C MET A 91 10.23 19.89 -19.60
N ASN A 92 10.56 20.43 -18.44
CA ASN A 92 10.84 21.86 -18.27
C ASN A 92 12.08 22.31 -19.06
N ASN A 93 13.14 21.50 -19.07
CA ASN A 93 14.35 21.80 -19.83
C ASN A 93 14.10 21.78 -21.35
N ASN A 94 13.29 20.88 -21.86
CA ASN A 94 12.93 20.84 -23.27
C ASN A 94 12.11 22.08 -23.69
N ILE A 95 11.23 22.58 -22.83
CA ILE A 95 10.47 23.81 -23.09
C ILE A 95 11.40 25.02 -23.18
N GLN A 96 12.36 25.15 -22.26
CA GLN A 96 13.33 26.24 -22.26
C GLN A 96 14.22 26.22 -23.50
N ASN A 97 14.65 25.05 -23.96
CA ASN A 97 15.47 24.91 -25.15
C ASN A 97 14.71 25.21 -26.46
N ASN A 98 13.39 24.98 -26.48
CA ASN A 98 12.55 25.30 -27.64
C ASN A 98 12.12 26.77 -27.69
N CYS A 99 12.17 27.53 -26.61
CA CYS A 99 11.89 28.96 -26.57
C CYS A 99 13.09 29.81 -26.97
N GLY A 100 14.26 29.22 -27.19
CA GLY A 100 15.50 29.93 -27.58
C GLY A 100 15.76 30.12 -29.08
N CYS A 101 14.88 29.67 -29.95
CA CYS A 101 15.01 29.80 -31.42
C CYS A 101 13.96 30.76 -31.99
N GLY A 102 14.15 32.05 -31.72
CA GLY A 102 13.35 33.12 -32.28
C GLY A 102 14.14 34.43 -32.29
N ARG A 103 15.19 34.47 -33.11
CA ARG A 103 15.75 35.71 -33.65
C ARG A 103 16.06 35.54 -35.12
#